data_fc52919041bf7863eddab6c8157634c1
#
_entry.id   fc52919041bf7863eddab6c8157634c1
#
_cell.length_a   1.000
_cell.length_b   1.000
_cell.length_c   1.000
_cell.angle_alpha   90.00
_cell.angle_beta   90.00
_cell.angle_gamma   90.00
#
_symmetry.space_group_name_H-M   'P 1'
#
loop_
_entity.id
_entity.type
_entity.pdbx_description
1 polymer ?
#
loop_
_entity_poly.entity_id
_entity_poly.type
_entity_poly.pdbx_seq_one_letter_code
_entity_poly.pdbx_strand_id
1 'polypeptide(L)'
;MAKSKNIFFCQECGYESAKWLGQCPACKAWNAFVEEPTIGKGSAASGVRHQAKASEPVLLSSVHSSDEKRRPTGISEFDRVLGGGIVPGSLVLVGGDPGIGKSTLLLQMSRCLSEQSCRTIYVSGEESLQQIRLRADRLGAFKNDLAMLCETNLDVIQETILKYKPEVVIIDSIQTMYCEDISSGAGSVSQVREATSVLMQLAKRENIAIFIVGHVTKEGVVAGPRVLEHMVDTVLYFEGDRHASYRLLRAVKNRFGSTNEIGVFEMCSEGLAEVKNPSEFMLSGRPEGTAGSVVACAMEGTRPLMLEVQALVCQTNFQIPRRTAAGTDYNRVNLLLAVLEKRLGLKLAGCDAYINLAGGMRLNEPAIDLAIVAAVISSYRNAAVESDTMIFGEVGLTGEVRAVSQAEQRVREAEKLGFKVCCIPQSNMKYIRSKAGIRVIGIRNVKDLYDFICTGRVSE
;
A
#
# COMPACT_ATOMS: atom_id res chain seq x y z
N MET A 1 -39.58 -16.53 27.94
CA MET A 1 -38.67 -16.76 26.80
C MET A 1 -38.44 -15.42 26.12
N ALA A 2 -37.29 -14.79 26.34
CA ALA A 2 -36.94 -13.53 25.69
C ALA A 2 -36.62 -13.85 24.22
N LYS A 3 -37.31 -13.20 23.28
CA LYS A 3 -37.00 -13.29 21.85
C LYS A 3 -35.60 -12.69 21.61
N SER A 4 -34.65 -13.50 21.17
CA SER A 4 -33.40 -13.01 20.64
C SER A 4 -33.68 -12.04 19.48
N LYS A 5 -33.24 -10.82 19.56
CA LYS A 5 -33.29 -9.90 18.43
C LYS A 5 -32.02 -10.14 17.63
N ASN A 6 -32.17 -10.65 16.41
CA ASN A 6 -31.08 -10.78 15.49
C ASN A 6 -30.77 -9.40 14.91
N ILE A 7 -29.51 -9.01 14.86
CA ILE A 7 -29.03 -7.80 14.20
C ILE A 7 -28.16 -8.23 13.01
N PHE A 8 -28.30 -7.53 11.90
CA PHE A 8 -27.55 -7.79 10.69
C PHE A 8 -26.47 -6.71 10.51
N PHE A 9 -25.23 -7.11 10.28
CA PHE A 9 -24.10 -6.23 10.07
C PHE A 9 -23.58 -6.33 8.64
N CYS A 10 -23.28 -5.18 8.04
CA CYS A 10 -22.59 -5.15 6.76
C CYS A 10 -21.12 -5.51 6.97
N GLN A 11 -20.62 -6.56 6.33
CA GLN A 11 -19.23 -7.01 6.42
C GLN A 11 -18.22 -6.01 5.86
N GLU A 12 -18.63 -5.16 4.92
CA GLU A 12 -17.75 -4.17 4.28
C GLU A 12 -17.57 -2.90 5.11
N CYS A 13 -18.62 -2.39 5.78
CA CYS A 13 -18.55 -1.11 6.48
C CYS A 13 -19.05 -1.14 7.93
N GLY A 14 -19.56 -2.30 8.41
CA GLY A 14 -20.08 -2.43 9.76
C GLY A 14 -21.43 -1.73 10.00
N TYR A 15 -22.16 -1.32 8.97
CA TYR A 15 -23.49 -0.74 9.12
C TYR A 15 -24.47 -1.75 9.73
N GLU A 16 -25.18 -1.34 10.77
CA GLU A 16 -26.11 -2.19 11.53
C GLU A 16 -27.55 -2.03 11.00
N SER A 17 -28.25 -3.13 10.86
CA SER A 17 -29.66 -3.16 10.47
C SER A 17 -30.44 -4.19 11.28
N ALA A 18 -31.67 -3.86 11.66
CA ALA A 18 -32.60 -4.81 12.30
C ALA A 18 -33.15 -5.86 11.32
N LYS A 19 -32.85 -5.73 10.02
CA LYS A 19 -33.30 -6.64 8.97
C LYS A 19 -32.17 -6.86 7.98
N TRP A 20 -32.12 -8.04 7.37
CA TRP A 20 -31.24 -8.28 6.26
C TRP A 20 -31.61 -7.38 5.07
N LEU A 21 -30.58 -6.71 4.50
CA LEU A 21 -30.74 -5.84 3.34
C LEU A 21 -29.88 -6.37 2.19
N GLY A 22 -30.45 -6.46 0.98
CA GLY A 22 -29.71 -6.90 -0.20
C GLY A 22 -28.58 -5.96 -0.59
N GLN A 23 -28.73 -4.66 -0.29
CA GLN A 23 -27.70 -3.65 -0.52
C GLN A 23 -27.52 -2.80 0.73
N CYS A 24 -26.26 -2.56 1.12
CA CYS A 24 -25.94 -1.71 2.26
C CYS A 24 -26.22 -0.23 1.94
N PRO A 25 -27.03 0.49 2.75
CA PRO A 25 -27.31 1.90 2.50
C PRO A 25 -26.09 2.80 2.73
N ALA A 26 -25.11 2.37 3.52
CA ALA A 26 -23.92 3.15 3.83
C ALA A 26 -22.82 3.00 2.75
N CYS A 27 -22.41 1.77 2.42
CA CYS A 27 -21.31 1.53 1.47
C CYS A 27 -21.77 1.01 0.10
N LYS A 28 -23.09 0.79 -0.08
CA LYS A 28 -23.71 0.30 -1.31
C LYS A 28 -23.26 -1.11 -1.76
N ALA A 29 -22.57 -1.85 -0.92
CA ALA A 29 -22.16 -3.22 -1.18
C ALA A 29 -23.42 -4.14 -1.24
N TRP A 30 -23.45 -5.07 -2.20
CA TRP A 30 -24.51 -6.04 -2.36
C TRP A 30 -24.21 -7.33 -1.59
N ASN A 31 -25.24 -7.93 -1.00
CA ASN A 31 -25.18 -9.21 -0.27
C ASN A 31 -24.12 -9.26 0.83
N ALA A 32 -23.81 -8.12 1.46
CA ALA A 32 -22.77 -7.96 2.46
C ALA A 32 -23.27 -8.05 3.91
N PHE A 33 -24.55 -8.40 4.16
CA PHE A 33 -25.10 -8.50 5.51
C PHE A 33 -24.99 -9.93 6.05
N VAL A 34 -24.46 -10.03 7.29
CA VAL A 34 -24.39 -11.26 8.07
C VAL A 34 -25.23 -11.09 9.33
N GLU A 35 -25.93 -12.14 9.70
CA GLU A 35 -26.76 -12.21 10.90
C GLU A 35 -25.90 -12.54 12.12
N GLU A 36 -25.98 -11.70 13.17
CA GLU A 36 -25.37 -11.99 14.46
C GLU A 36 -26.48 -12.04 15.55
N PRO A 37 -26.56 -13.13 16.32
CA PRO A 37 -27.52 -13.22 17.41
C PRO A 37 -27.15 -12.32 18.57
N THR A 38 -28.02 -11.37 18.95
CA THR A 38 -27.85 -10.59 20.16
C THR A 38 -28.55 -11.25 21.32
N ILE A 39 -27.83 -11.66 22.36
CA ILE A 39 -28.39 -12.07 23.61
C ILE A 39 -28.77 -10.81 24.42
N GLY A 40 -30.04 -10.71 24.80
CA GLY A 40 -30.54 -9.54 25.51
C GLY A 40 -29.80 -9.27 26.82
N LYS A 41 -29.59 -7.99 27.13
CA LYS A 41 -29.03 -7.49 28.38
C LYS A 41 -29.76 -8.08 29.57
N GLY A 42 -29.18 -9.09 30.19
CA GLY A 42 -29.63 -9.69 31.44
C GLY A 42 -28.49 -9.71 32.44
N SER A 43 -28.69 -9.01 33.55
CA SER A 43 -27.92 -8.90 34.79
C SER A 43 -26.63 -8.11 34.77
N ALA A 44 -26.69 -7.04 35.56
CA ALA A 44 -25.53 -6.25 35.97
C ALA A 44 -24.52 -7.12 36.73
N ALA A 45 -23.41 -7.44 36.11
CA ALA A 45 -22.19 -7.79 36.80
C ALA A 45 -21.44 -6.51 37.12
N SER A 46 -21.05 -6.37 38.37
CA SER A 46 -20.33 -5.23 38.95
C SER A 46 -18.90 -5.15 38.43
N GLY A 47 -18.73 -4.76 37.18
CA GLY A 47 -17.46 -4.28 36.67
C GLY A 47 -17.25 -2.86 37.17
N VAL A 48 -16.08 -2.58 37.71
CA VAL A 48 -15.64 -1.24 38.13
C VAL A 48 -15.77 -0.29 36.95
N ARG A 49 -16.93 0.39 36.87
CA ARG A 49 -17.08 1.57 36.00
C ARG A 49 -16.12 2.62 36.56
N HIS A 50 -14.93 2.73 35.97
CA HIS A 50 -14.14 3.92 36.17
C HIS A 50 -15.03 5.12 35.81
N GLN A 51 -15.41 5.90 36.84
CA GLN A 51 -16.11 7.17 36.63
C GLN A 51 -15.27 7.99 35.68
N ALA A 52 -15.77 8.19 34.47
CA ALA A 52 -15.17 9.15 33.54
C ALA A 52 -15.16 10.50 34.25
N LYS A 53 -13.99 10.99 34.64
CA LYS A 53 -13.83 12.36 35.06
C LYS A 53 -14.30 13.22 33.88
N ALA A 54 -15.31 14.07 34.10
CA ALA A 54 -15.75 15.01 33.11
C ALA A 54 -14.51 15.88 32.73
N SER A 55 -14.06 15.77 31.47
CA SER A 55 -12.99 16.58 30.96
C SER A 55 -13.54 17.98 30.72
N GLU A 56 -12.97 19.00 31.33
CA GLU A 56 -13.31 20.38 31.06
C GLU A 56 -12.80 20.78 29.67
N PRO A 57 -13.56 21.63 28.93
CA PRO A 57 -13.09 22.11 27.64
C PRO A 57 -11.85 22.99 27.81
N VAL A 58 -10.83 22.75 27.02
CA VAL A 58 -9.56 23.50 27.04
C VAL A 58 -9.49 24.39 25.80
N LEU A 59 -9.05 25.63 25.97
CA LEU A 59 -8.87 26.55 24.85
C LEU A 59 -7.71 26.09 23.97
N LEU A 60 -7.91 26.10 22.65
CA LEU A 60 -6.86 25.67 21.69
C LEU A 60 -5.54 26.45 21.87
N SER A 61 -5.63 27.72 22.24
CA SER A 61 -4.47 28.59 22.51
C SER A 61 -3.65 28.18 23.75
N SER A 62 -4.23 27.40 24.67
CA SER A 62 -3.53 26.87 25.85
C SER A 62 -2.93 25.48 25.60
N VAL A 63 -3.23 24.87 24.47
CA VAL A 63 -2.62 23.62 24.06
C VAL A 63 -1.29 23.95 23.40
N HIS A 64 -0.22 23.80 24.12
CA HIS A 64 1.12 23.87 23.51
C HIS A 64 1.28 22.69 22.58
N SER A 65 1.42 22.94 21.28
CA SER A 65 2.00 21.97 20.35
C SER A 65 3.47 21.82 20.73
N SER A 66 3.76 21.04 21.76
CA SER A 66 5.12 20.48 21.87
C SER A 66 5.35 19.77 20.55
N ASP A 67 6.48 20.06 19.88
CA ASP A 67 6.92 19.28 18.73
C ASP A 67 6.70 17.82 19.07
N GLU A 68 5.69 17.18 18.45
CA GLU A 68 5.37 15.79 18.73
C GLU A 68 6.63 15.00 18.37
N LYS A 69 7.43 14.68 19.39
CA LYS A 69 8.65 13.91 19.21
C LYS A 69 8.23 12.53 18.72
N ARG A 70 8.20 12.38 17.40
CA ARG A 70 7.96 11.10 16.76
C ARG A 70 9.11 10.18 17.10
N ARG A 71 8.80 8.96 17.49
CA ARG A 71 9.82 7.95 17.74
C ARG A 71 10.14 7.23 16.43
N PRO A 72 11.40 7.19 15.96
CA PRO A 72 11.76 6.40 14.80
C PRO A 72 11.55 4.91 15.09
N THR A 73 10.99 4.18 14.11
CA THR A 73 10.83 2.72 14.20
C THR A 73 12.17 1.99 14.09
N GLY A 74 13.21 2.65 13.57
CA GLY A 74 14.49 2.05 13.20
C GLY A 74 14.48 1.41 11.81
N ILE A 75 13.38 1.57 11.06
CA ILE A 75 13.17 1.10 9.69
C ILE A 75 12.75 2.32 8.85
N SER A 76 13.64 2.83 8.00
CA SER A 76 13.45 4.14 7.34
C SER A 76 12.28 4.15 6.36
N GLU A 77 12.06 3.05 5.64
CA GLU A 77 10.92 2.90 4.74
C GLU A 77 9.60 2.81 5.51
N PHE A 78 9.61 2.30 6.73
CA PHE A 78 8.43 2.29 7.59
C PHE A 78 8.16 3.67 8.19
N ASP A 79 9.21 4.36 8.67
CA ASP A 79 9.10 5.74 9.18
C ASP A 79 8.54 6.68 8.11
N ARG A 80 8.97 6.52 6.85
CA ARG A 80 8.43 7.28 5.71
C ARG A 80 6.92 7.16 5.61
N VAL A 81 6.40 5.93 5.62
CA VAL A 81 4.96 5.67 5.46
C VAL A 81 4.16 6.15 6.67
N LEU A 82 4.74 6.10 7.87
CA LEU A 82 4.16 6.66 9.08
C LEU A 82 4.17 8.19 9.10
N GLY A 83 4.92 8.83 8.19
CA GLY A 83 5.07 10.28 8.12
C GLY A 83 6.16 10.82 9.03
N GLY A 84 7.20 10.01 9.30
CA GLY A 84 8.38 10.37 10.08
C GLY A 84 8.53 9.65 11.41
N GLY A 85 7.76 8.58 11.63
CA GLY A 85 7.88 7.73 12.83
C GLY A 85 6.59 7.56 13.62
N ILE A 86 6.69 6.89 14.76
CA ILE A 86 5.59 6.55 15.66
C ILE A 86 5.13 7.81 16.41
N VAL A 87 3.84 8.08 16.36
CA VAL A 87 3.20 9.15 17.14
C VAL A 87 2.64 8.57 18.43
N PRO A 88 3.01 9.07 19.61
CA PRO A 88 2.42 8.64 20.88
C PRO A 88 0.89 8.80 20.90
N GLY A 89 0.19 7.87 21.51
CA GLY A 89 -1.27 7.88 21.57
C GLY A 89 -1.96 7.55 20.23
N SER A 90 -1.24 7.11 19.20
CA SER A 90 -1.80 6.71 17.92
C SER A 90 -2.25 5.25 17.88
N LEU A 91 -3.30 4.99 17.09
CA LEU A 91 -3.73 3.64 16.74
C LEU A 91 -3.49 3.39 15.25
N VAL A 92 -2.60 2.45 14.94
CA VAL A 92 -2.15 2.14 13.58
C VAL A 92 -2.63 0.74 13.18
N LEU A 93 -3.34 0.64 12.07
CA LEU A 93 -3.74 -0.63 11.46
C LEU A 93 -2.75 -1.02 10.37
N VAL A 94 -2.21 -2.23 10.46
CA VAL A 94 -1.38 -2.85 9.42
C VAL A 94 -2.16 -4.00 8.79
N GLY A 95 -2.71 -3.77 7.62
CA GLY A 95 -3.52 -4.72 6.85
C GLY A 95 -2.75 -5.39 5.71
N GLY A 96 -3.32 -6.43 5.14
CA GLY A 96 -2.78 -7.12 3.96
C GLY A 96 -3.03 -8.64 4.01
N ASP A 97 -2.72 -9.31 2.90
CA ASP A 97 -2.92 -10.75 2.75
C ASP A 97 -2.16 -11.56 3.81
N PRO A 98 -2.66 -12.75 4.20
CA PRO A 98 -1.92 -13.67 5.07
C PRO A 98 -0.56 -14.04 4.44
N GLY A 99 0.50 -14.04 5.27
CA GLY A 99 1.86 -14.37 4.82
C GLY A 99 2.59 -13.27 4.04
N ILE A 100 2.02 -12.06 3.89
CA ILE A 100 2.66 -10.95 3.17
C ILE A 100 3.86 -10.32 3.92
N GLY A 101 3.96 -10.51 5.24
CA GLY A 101 5.07 -9.99 6.05
C GLY A 101 4.68 -9.04 7.20
N LYS A 102 3.39 -8.83 7.49
CA LYS A 102 2.91 -7.91 8.55
C LYS A 102 3.56 -8.16 9.91
N SER A 103 3.39 -9.36 10.43
CA SER A 103 3.94 -9.77 11.73
C SER A 103 5.48 -9.74 11.75
N THR A 104 6.12 -10.02 10.59
CA THR A 104 7.57 -9.93 10.44
C THR A 104 8.05 -8.49 10.57
N LEU A 105 7.40 -7.54 9.87
CA LEU A 105 7.75 -6.11 9.98
C LEU A 105 7.62 -5.60 11.41
N LEU A 106 6.49 -5.92 12.08
CA LEU A 106 6.24 -5.45 13.43
C LEU A 106 7.19 -6.08 14.46
N LEU A 107 7.60 -7.33 14.27
CA LEU A 107 8.59 -7.97 15.10
C LEU A 107 9.99 -7.38 14.87
N GLN A 108 10.37 -7.05 13.62
CA GLN A 108 11.60 -6.32 13.30
C GLN A 108 11.60 -4.91 13.92
N MET A 109 10.47 -4.18 13.82
CA MET A 109 10.29 -2.90 14.51
C MET A 109 10.49 -3.04 16.01
N SER A 110 9.91 -4.08 16.63
CA SER A 110 10.06 -4.34 18.07
C SER A 110 11.53 -4.55 18.45
N ARG A 111 12.31 -5.24 17.60
CA ARG A 111 13.75 -5.39 17.78
C ARG A 111 14.46 -4.03 17.78
N CYS A 112 14.20 -3.20 16.76
CA CYS A 112 14.79 -1.87 16.65
C CYS A 112 14.40 -0.96 17.84
N LEU A 113 13.14 -1.04 18.30
CA LEU A 113 12.67 -0.31 19.48
C LEU A 113 13.33 -0.78 20.77
N SER A 114 13.61 -2.08 20.91
CA SER A 114 14.35 -2.63 22.06
C SER A 114 15.77 -2.06 22.13
N GLU A 115 16.42 -1.83 20.99
CA GLU A 115 17.73 -1.19 20.90
C GLU A 115 17.72 0.27 21.37
N GLN A 116 16.56 0.94 21.23
CA GLN A 116 16.31 2.31 21.69
C GLN A 116 15.81 2.37 23.14
N SER A 117 15.82 1.25 23.87
CA SER A 117 15.29 1.12 25.24
C SER A 117 13.80 1.52 25.34
N CYS A 118 13.03 1.36 24.27
CA CYS A 118 11.58 1.60 24.24
C CYS A 118 10.85 0.42 24.85
N ARG A 119 10.05 0.68 25.88
CA ARG A 119 9.23 -0.38 26.49
C ARG A 119 8.11 -0.79 25.54
N THR A 120 8.23 -1.99 25.00
CA THR A 120 7.32 -2.54 24.00
C THR A 120 6.71 -3.83 24.51
N ILE A 121 5.41 -4.03 24.29
CA ILE A 121 4.72 -5.31 24.50
C ILE A 121 4.23 -5.82 23.12
N TYR A 122 4.53 -7.08 22.83
CA TYR A 122 3.96 -7.79 21.70
C TYR A 122 2.91 -8.80 22.21
N VAL A 123 1.64 -8.58 21.85
CA VAL A 123 0.52 -9.44 22.18
C VAL A 123 0.19 -10.31 20.99
N SER A 124 0.25 -11.62 21.16
CA SER A 124 -0.11 -12.60 20.12
C SER A 124 -1.35 -13.38 20.49
N GLY A 125 -2.33 -13.38 19.61
CA GLY A 125 -3.52 -14.24 19.73
C GLY A 125 -3.50 -15.44 18.77
N GLU A 126 -2.52 -15.54 17.87
CA GLU A 126 -2.45 -16.62 16.87
C GLU A 126 -1.29 -17.58 17.11
N GLU A 127 -0.16 -17.07 17.55
CA GLU A 127 1.07 -17.84 17.68
C GLU A 127 1.48 -18.01 19.15
N SER A 128 2.03 -19.18 19.45
CA SER A 128 2.63 -19.46 20.76
C SER A 128 3.97 -18.72 20.94
N LEU A 129 4.40 -18.52 22.19
CA LEU A 129 5.69 -17.93 22.51
C LEU A 129 6.86 -18.64 21.80
N GLN A 130 6.80 -19.96 21.67
CA GLN A 130 7.84 -20.74 20.99
C GLN A 130 7.89 -20.46 19.48
N GLN A 131 6.75 -20.33 18.83
CA GLN A 131 6.69 -20.00 17.39
C GLN A 131 7.24 -18.60 17.13
N ILE A 132 6.85 -17.63 17.97
CA ILE A 132 7.37 -16.26 17.85
C ILE A 132 8.88 -16.24 18.13
N ARG A 133 9.36 -17.00 19.10
CA ARG A 133 10.80 -17.11 19.40
C ARG A 133 11.58 -17.63 18.20
N LEU A 134 11.12 -18.70 17.55
CA LEU A 134 11.73 -19.24 16.32
C LEU A 134 11.79 -18.23 15.19
N ARG A 135 10.76 -17.36 15.10
CA ARG A 135 10.74 -16.26 14.13
C ARG A 135 11.72 -15.15 14.53
N ALA A 136 11.72 -14.77 15.78
CA ALA A 136 12.63 -13.75 16.32
C ALA A 136 14.12 -14.12 16.14
N ASP A 137 14.47 -15.38 16.35
CA ASP A 137 15.85 -15.88 16.18
C ASP A 137 16.35 -15.73 14.74
N ARG A 138 15.46 -15.80 13.73
CA ARG A 138 15.82 -15.54 12.34
C ARG A 138 16.06 -14.06 12.03
N LEU A 139 15.41 -13.17 12.77
CA LEU A 139 15.50 -11.71 12.59
C LEU A 139 16.75 -11.11 13.26
N GLY A 140 17.54 -11.91 13.98
CA GLY A 140 18.73 -11.51 14.70
C GLY A 140 18.49 -11.24 16.21
N ALA A 141 19.57 -10.97 16.92
CA ALA A 141 19.53 -10.80 18.37
C ALA A 141 18.77 -9.54 18.79
N PHE A 142 17.99 -9.66 19.86
CA PHE A 142 17.40 -8.54 20.57
C PHE A 142 18.39 -8.08 21.65
N LYS A 143 18.73 -6.81 21.69
CA LYS A 143 19.65 -6.26 22.71
C LYS A 143 19.03 -6.23 24.10
N ASN A 144 17.74 -5.91 24.17
CA ASN A 144 16.94 -5.95 25.39
C ASN A 144 15.76 -6.91 25.18
N ASP A 145 15.29 -7.49 26.26
CA ASP A 145 14.16 -8.42 26.19
C ASP A 145 12.89 -7.70 25.72
N LEU A 146 12.22 -8.30 24.75
CA LEU A 146 10.89 -7.89 24.31
C LEU A 146 9.85 -8.56 25.22
N ALA A 147 8.97 -7.76 25.83
CA ALA A 147 7.86 -8.32 26.59
C ALA A 147 6.83 -8.95 25.65
N MET A 148 6.55 -10.24 25.87
CA MET A 148 5.61 -11.03 25.07
C MET A 148 4.43 -11.46 25.92
N LEU A 149 3.23 -11.37 25.34
CA LEU A 149 1.98 -11.83 25.96
C LEU A 149 1.19 -12.67 24.94
N CYS A 150 0.91 -13.92 25.31
CA CYS A 150 -0.02 -14.77 24.53
C CYS A 150 -1.38 -14.74 25.23
N GLU A 151 -2.25 -13.84 24.79
CA GLU A 151 -3.58 -13.62 25.37
C GLU A 151 -4.53 -13.08 24.30
N THR A 152 -5.81 -13.40 24.44
CA THR A 152 -6.86 -12.95 23.53
C THR A 152 -7.98 -12.20 24.24
N ASN A 153 -8.08 -12.32 25.57
CA ASN A 153 -9.02 -11.56 26.38
C ASN A 153 -8.55 -10.12 26.56
N LEU A 154 -9.35 -9.17 26.08
CA LEU A 154 -8.99 -7.75 26.11
C LEU A 154 -8.90 -7.14 27.51
N ASP A 155 -9.67 -7.63 28.48
CA ASP A 155 -9.62 -7.12 29.85
C ASP A 155 -8.27 -7.47 30.49
N VAL A 156 -7.80 -8.70 30.31
CA VAL A 156 -6.47 -9.14 30.77
C VAL A 156 -5.35 -8.36 30.06
N ILE A 157 -5.50 -8.13 28.76
CA ILE A 157 -4.53 -7.33 27.98
C ILE A 157 -4.47 -5.90 28.52
N GLN A 158 -5.62 -5.26 28.77
CA GLN A 158 -5.68 -3.89 29.32
C GLN A 158 -5.00 -3.81 30.70
N GLU A 159 -5.33 -4.72 31.63
CA GLU A 159 -4.72 -4.75 32.93
C GLU A 159 -3.18 -4.89 32.84
N THR A 160 -2.71 -5.76 31.95
CA THR A 160 -1.29 -5.96 31.72
C THR A 160 -0.63 -4.70 31.19
N ILE A 161 -1.24 -4.02 30.21
CA ILE A 161 -0.74 -2.75 29.63
C ILE A 161 -0.66 -1.67 30.72
N LEU A 162 -1.71 -1.50 31.52
CA LEU A 162 -1.75 -0.50 32.60
C LEU A 162 -0.70 -0.76 33.68
N LYS A 163 -0.41 -2.02 33.98
CA LYS A 163 0.61 -2.43 34.94
C LYS A 163 2.02 -2.23 34.40
N TYR A 164 2.27 -2.65 33.18
CA TYR A 164 3.62 -2.62 32.56
C TYR A 164 3.99 -1.22 32.06
N LYS A 165 3.00 -0.39 31.68
CA LYS A 165 3.14 0.97 31.13
C LYS A 165 4.11 1.02 29.92
N PRO A 166 3.80 0.29 28.83
CA PRO A 166 4.62 0.34 27.63
C PRO A 166 4.45 1.68 26.91
N GLU A 167 5.38 2.00 26.03
CA GLU A 167 5.29 3.12 25.10
C GLU A 167 4.69 2.68 23.76
N VAL A 168 4.92 1.40 23.39
CA VAL A 168 4.40 0.79 22.17
C VAL A 168 3.78 -0.56 22.47
N VAL A 169 2.62 -0.84 21.89
CA VAL A 169 1.92 -2.14 21.97
C VAL A 169 1.64 -2.65 20.57
N ILE A 170 1.85 -3.94 20.36
CA ILE A 170 1.50 -4.62 19.10
C ILE A 170 0.48 -5.69 19.42
N ILE A 171 -0.62 -5.72 18.66
CA ILE A 171 -1.69 -6.71 18.74
C ILE A 171 -1.73 -7.53 17.44
N ASP A 172 -1.37 -8.81 17.51
CA ASP A 172 -1.28 -9.71 16.36
C ASP A 172 -2.10 -10.99 16.58
N SER A 173 -3.32 -11.10 16.06
CA SER A 173 -4.08 -10.13 15.27
C SER A 173 -5.33 -9.65 15.99
N ILE A 174 -5.95 -8.56 15.51
CA ILE A 174 -7.19 -8.02 16.07
C ILE A 174 -8.36 -9.01 15.95
N GLN A 175 -8.33 -9.90 14.96
CA GLN A 175 -9.38 -10.89 14.71
C GLN A 175 -9.45 -11.97 15.79
N THR A 176 -8.38 -12.19 16.53
CA THR A 176 -8.36 -13.19 17.61
C THR A 176 -8.75 -12.63 18.97
N MET A 177 -8.77 -11.29 19.09
CA MET A 177 -9.15 -10.62 20.34
C MET A 177 -10.64 -10.72 20.60
N TYR A 178 -11.00 -10.81 21.88
CA TYR A 178 -12.40 -10.82 22.27
C TYR A 178 -12.65 -10.05 23.58
N CYS A 179 -13.85 -9.47 23.66
CA CYS A 179 -14.44 -8.87 24.85
C CYS A 179 -15.50 -9.83 25.41
N GLU A 180 -15.46 -10.14 26.68
CA GLU A 180 -16.42 -11.06 27.33
C GLU A 180 -17.85 -10.53 27.29
N ASP A 181 -18.04 -9.22 27.33
CA ASP A 181 -19.35 -8.58 27.32
C ASP A 181 -20.10 -8.74 25.98
N ILE A 182 -19.43 -9.23 24.92
CA ILE A 182 -20.01 -9.42 23.60
C ILE A 182 -20.19 -10.90 23.31
N SER A 183 -21.41 -11.29 23.03
CA SER A 183 -21.80 -12.69 22.85
C SER A 183 -21.38 -13.32 21.51
N SER A 184 -20.96 -12.50 20.53
CA SER A 184 -20.50 -13.01 19.24
C SER A 184 -19.07 -13.56 19.33
N GLY A 185 -18.73 -14.53 18.48
CA GLY A 185 -17.42 -15.17 18.47
C GLY A 185 -16.28 -14.21 18.07
N ALA A 186 -15.05 -14.54 18.46
CA ALA A 186 -13.86 -13.83 18.03
C ALA A 186 -13.79 -13.73 16.49
N GLY A 187 -13.33 -12.60 15.97
CA GLY A 187 -13.28 -12.32 14.53
C GLY A 187 -14.58 -11.81 13.91
N SER A 188 -15.70 -11.81 14.65
CA SER A 188 -16.94 -11.18 14.19
C SER A 188 -16.79 -9.65 14.08
N VAL A 189 -17.65 -8.99 13.28
CA VAL A 189 -17.60 -7.53 13.09
C VAL A 189 -17.77 -6.78 14.41
N SER A 190 -18.69 -7.24 15.26
CA SER A 190 -18.97 -6.64 16.57
C SER A 190 -17.77 -6.76 17.51
N GLN A 191 -17.16 -7.92 17.61
CA GLN A 191 -15.97 -8.14 18.45
C GLN A 191 -14.79 -7.28 17.98
N VAL A 192 -14.49 -7.30 16.68
CA VAL A 192 -13.37 -6.55 16.11
C VAL A 192 -13.55 -5.03 16.26
N ARG A 193 -14.79 -4.53 16.12
CA ARG A 193 -15.10 -3.10 16.35
C ARG A 193 -14.94 -2.70 17.81
N GLU A 194 -15.50 -3.50 18.74
CA GLU A 194 -15.39 -3.21 20.16
C GLU A 194 -13.94 -3.30 20.63
N ALA A 195 -13.22 -4.35 20.24
CA ALA A 195 -11.80 -4.50 20.53
C ALA A 195 -10.99 -3.26 20.06
N THR A 196 -11.28 -2.80 18.85
CA THR A 196 -10.62 -1.60 18.31
C THR A 196 -11.01 -0.33 19.07
N SER A 197 -12.28 -0.20 19.50
CA SER A 197 -12.76 0.94 20.30
C SER A 197 -12.05 1.00 21.65
N VAL A 198 -11.94 -0.12 22.32
CA VAL A 198 -11.24 -0.27 23.61
C VAL A 198 -9.74 0.11 23.46
N LEU A 199 -9.07 -0.44 22.46
CA LEU A 199 -7.65 -0.15 22.20
C LEU A 199 -7.43 1.32 21.81
N MET A 200 -8.35 1.94 21.06
CA MET A 200 -8.28 3.35 20.72
C MET A 200 -8.40 4.25 21.94
N GLN A 201 -9.34 3.94 22.85
CA GLN A 201 -9.50 4.68 24.10
C GLN A 201 -8.24 4.53 24.99
N LEU A 202 -7.71 3.33 25.08
CA LEU A 202 -6.48 3.03 25.83
C LEU A 202 -5.28 3.80 25.25
N ALA A 203 -5.09 3.79 23.93
CA ALA A 203 -4.03 4.53 23.24
C ALA A 203 -4.08 6.02 23.59
N LYS A 204 -5.25 6.65 23.47
CA LYS A 204 -5.44 8.09 23.72
C LYS A 204 -5.27 8.45 25.19
N ARG A 205 -5.83 7.64 26.10
CA ARG A 205 -5.81 7.92 27.54
C ARG A 205 -4.43 7.78 28.15
N GLU A 206 -3.72 6.72 27.78
CA GLU A 206 -2.40 6.40 28.35
C GLU A 206 -1.25 6.93 27.49
N ASN A 207 -1.54 7.61 26.37
CA ASN A 207 -0.56 8.11 25.40
C ASN A 207 0.39 7.03 24.86
N ILE A 208 -0.15 5.84 24.59
CA ILE A 208 0.57 4.66 24.09
C ILE A 208 0.31 4.51 22.59
N ALA A 209 1.36 4.27 21.79
CA ALA A 209 1.17 3.93 20.39
C ALA A 209 0.80 2.45 20.26
N ILE A 210 -0.33 2.15 19.63
CA ILE A 210 -0.81 0.78 19.45
C ILE A 210 -0.83 0.43 17.96
N PHE A 211 -0.16 -0.66 17.60
CA PHE A 211 -0.21 -1.27 16.26
C PHE A 211 -1.10 -2.48 16.30
N ILE A 212 -2.09 -2.54 15.41
CA ILE A 212 -2.97 -3.70 15.26
C ILE A 212 -2.76 -4.34 13.89
N VAL A 213 -2.59 -5.67 13.87
CA VAL A 213 -2.51 -6.45 12.65
C VAL A 213 -3.92 -6.87 12.24
N GLY A 214 -4.26 -6.64 10.96
CA GLY A 214 -5.53 -7.06 10.36
C GLY A 214 -5.31 -7.94 9.13
N HIS A 215 -6.00 -9.09 9.05
CA HIS A 215 -5.98 -9.94 7.88
C HIS A 215 -7.10 -9.59 6.91
N VAL A 216 -6.79 -9.42 5.62
CA VAL A 216 -7.80 -9.28 4.57
C VAL A 216 -8.32 -10.68 4.23
N THR A 217 -9.63 -10.90 4.38
CA THR A 217 -10.23 -12.17 3.99
C THR A 217 -10.97 -12.00 2.67
N LYS A 218 -10.69 -12.88 1.71
CA LYS A 218 -11.40 -12.92 0.40
C LYS A 218 -12.81 -13.50 0.50
N GLU A 219 -13.13 -14.17 1.62
CA GLU A 219 -14.35 -14.99 1.75
C GLU A 219 -15.40 -14.45 2.75
N GLY A 220 -15.24 -13.24 3.26
CA GLY A 220 -16.31 -12.52 3.97
C GLY A 220 -16.77 -13.09 5.33
N VAL A 221 -16.15 -14.15 5.86
CA VAL A 221 -16.56 -14.78 7.13
C VAL A 221 -15.98 -14.07 8.36
N VAL A 222 -14.83 -13.40 8.20
CA VAL A 222 -14.14 -12.68 9.29
C VAL A 222 -14.13 -11.18 8.96
N ALA A 223 -14.33 -10.32 9.95
CA ALA A 223 -14.31 -8.88 9.78
C ALA A 223 -12.97 -8.42 9.19
N GLY A 224 -13.01 -7.88 7.98
CA GLY A 224 -11.83 -7.37 7.29
C GLY A 224 -11.37 -6.01 7.84
N PRO A 225 -10.14 -5.57 7.51
CA PRO A 225 -9.58 -4.29 7.95
C PRO A 225 -10.43 -3.08 7.58
N ARG A 226 -11.21 -3.12 6.51
CA ARG A 226 -12.08 -2.01 6.05
C ARG A 226 -13.07 -1.53 7.10
N VAL A 227 -13.56 -2.44 7.96
CA VAL A 227 -14.46 -2.07 9.08
C VAL A 227 -13.76 -1.14 10.06
N LEU A 228 -12.44 -1.24 10.19
CA LEU A 228 -11.62 -0.51 11.15
C LEU A 228 -11.04 0.80 10.61
N GLU A 229 -11.01 0.98 9.28
CA GLU A 229 -10.36 2.14 8.65
C GLU A 229 -10.86 3.49 9.19
N HIS A 230 -12.14 3.58 9.53
CA HIS A 230 -12.72 4.82 10.06
C HIS A 230 -12.37 5.07 11.53
N MET A 231 -12.06 4.01 12.29
CA MET A 231 -11.81 4.06 13.73
C MET A 231 -10.36 4.40 14.07
N VAL A 232 -9.40 3.96 13.26
CA VAL A 232 -7.96 4.13 13.51
C VAL A 232 -7.42 5.45 12.97
N ASP A 233 -6.26 5.88 13.47
CA ASP A 233 -5.61 7.12 13.03
C ASP A 233 -4.83 6.92 11.73
N THR A 234 -4.17 5.77 11.58
CA THR A 234 -3.37 5.41 10.41
C THR A 234 -3.74 4.02 9.93
N VAL A 235 -3.87 3.87 8.61
CA VAL A 235 -4.12 2.59 7.93
C VAL A 235 -3.00 2.36 6.93
N LEU A 236 -2.30 1.27 7.10
CA LEU A 236 -1.22 0.82 6.23
C LEU A 236 -1.60 -0.52 5.60
N TYR A 237 -1.45 -0.64 4.30
CA TYR A 237 -1.65 -1.91 3.61
C TYR A 237 -0.36 -2.43 2.99
N PHE A 238 -0.09 -3.70 3.25
CA PHE A 238 0.89 -4.45 2.47
C PHE A 238 0.25 -4.90 1.15
N GLU A 239 0.90 -4.56 0.06
CA GLU A 239 0.57 -4.95 -1.30
C GLU A 239 1.74 -5.76 -1.90
N GLY A 240 1.45 -6.69 -2.77
CA GLY A 240 2.45 -7.47 -3.52
C GLY A 240 1.95 -8.86 -3.84
N ASP A 241 2.51 -9.45 -4.89
CA ASP A 241 2.28 -10.84 -5.23
C ASP A 241 3.16 -11.73 -4.33
N ARG A 242 2.66 -12.90 -3.92
CA ARG A 242 3.43 -13.87 -3.13
C ARG A 242 4.68 -14.36 -3.84
N HIS A 243 4.69 -14.30 -5.17
CA HIS A 243 5.80 -14.70 -6.03
C HIS A 243 6.75 -13.55 -6.38
N ALA A 244 6.35 -12.30 -6.13
CA ALA A 244 7.22 -11.14 -6.32
C ALA A 244 8.21 -11.01 -5.16
N SER A 245 9.44 -10.60 -5.45
CA SER A 245 10.48 -10.39 -4.43
C SER A 245 10.14 -9.22 -3.51
N TYR A 246 9.32 -8.26 -3.98
CA TYR A 246 9.00 -7.06 -3.18
C TYR A 246 7.67 -7.10 -2.50
N ARG A 247 7.61 -6.24 -1.49
CA ARG A 247 6.41 -5.88 -0.76
C ARG A 247 6.34 -4.36 -0.70
N LEU A 248 5.18 -3.83 -1.07
CA LEU A 248 4.89 -2.41 -0.92
C LEU A 248 4.07 -2.19 0.33
N LEU A 249 4.46 -1.26 1.16
CA LEU A 249 3.67 -0.79 2.27
C LEU A 249 3.11 0.58 1.91
N ARG A 250 1.79 0.70 1.81
CA ARG A 250 1.10 1.93 1.40
C ARG A 250 0.28 2.50 2.55
N ALA A 251 0.38 3.82 2.76
CA ALA A 251 -0.54 4.53 3.63
C ALA A 251 -1.85 4.81 2.88
N VAL A 252 -2.96 4.23 3.35
CA VAL A 252 -4.32 4.49 2.82
C VAL A 252 -5.00 5.61 3.61
N LYS A 253 -4.68 5.70 4.90
CA LYS A 253 -5.11 6.77 5.79
C LYS A 253 -3.96 7.12 6.73
N ASN A 254 -3.69 8.42 6.90
CA ASN A 254 -2.71 8.87 7.87
C ASN A 254 -3.09 10.27 8.38
N ARG A 255 -3.49 10.38 9.66
CA ARG A 255 -3.81 11.67 10.29
C ARG A 255 -2.58 12.50 10.62
N PHE A 256 -1.41 11.86 10.62
CA PHE A 256 -0.14 12.45 11.07
C PHE A 256 0.84 12.72 9.91
N GLY A 257 0.47 12.37 8.69
CA GLY A 257 1.33 12.53 7.53
C GLY A 257 0.59 12.35 6.21
N SER A 258 1.37 12.31 5.12
CA SER A 258 0.83 12.09 3.78
C SER A 258 0.35 10.66 3.60
N THR A 259 -0.77 10.48 2.92
CA THR A 259 -1.24 9.16 2.43
C THR A 259 -0.60 8.76 1.09
N ASN A 260 0.25 9.64 0.54
CA ASN A 260 0.91 9.41 -0.74
C ASN A 260 2.30 8.77 -0.60
N GLU A 261 2.68 8.32 0.60
CA GLU A 261 3.98 7.69 0.81
C GLU A 261 3.88 6.17 0.71
N ILE A 262 4.90 5.58 0.11
CA ILE A 262 5.09 4.13 0.06
C ILE A 262 6.44 3.74 0.65
N GLY A 263 6.47 2.59 1.32
CA GLY A 263 7.67 1.88 1.73
C GLY A 263 7.89 0.66 0.84
N VAL A 264 9.12 0.44 0.42
CA VAL A 264 9.48 -0.71 -0.43
C VAL A 264 10.39 -1.65 0.33
N PHE A 265 10.00 -2.91 0.37
CA PHE A 265 10.72 -3.96 1.09
C PHE A 265 10.96 -5.16 0.19
N GLU A 266 12.05 -5.84 0.41
CA GLU A 266 12.34 -7.14 -0.17
C GLU A 266 12.18 -8.23 0.90
N MET A 267 11.56 -9.37 0.53
CA MET A 267 11.44 -10.51 1.44
C MET A 267 12.69 -11.38 1.35
N CYS A 268 13.47 -11.37 2.42
CA CYS A 268 14.70 -12.16 2.54
C CYS A 268 14.51 -13.32 3.55
N SER A 269 15.49 -14.23 3.62
CA SER A 269 15.55 -15.29 4.64
C SER A 269 15.53 -14.75 6.08
N GLU A 270 16.15 -13.59 6.29
CA GLU A 270 16.30 -12.91 7.57
C GLU A 270 15.17 -11.90 7.87
N GLY A 271 14.11 -11.88 7.04
CA GLY A 271 12.98 -10.97 7.21
C GLY A 271 12.80 -10.00 6.05
N LEU A 272 12.27 -8.81 6.34
CA LEU A 272 12.08 -7.73 5.37
C LEU A 272 13.28 -6.81 5.33
N ALA A 273 13.93 -6.70 4.19
CA ALA A 273 15.00 -5.75 3.92
C ALA A 273 14.43 -4.48 3.28
N GLU A 274 14.91 -3.31 3.68
CA GLU A 274 14.52 -2.03 3.08
C GLU A 274 15.16 -1.86 1.71
N VAL A 275 14.37 -1.52 0.71
CA VAL A 275 14.87 -1.18 -0.62
C VAL A 275 15.08 0.33 -0.70
N LYS A 276 16.30 0.78 -0.42
CA LYS A 276 16.64 2.20 -0.40
C LYS A 276 16.48 2.88 -1.75
N ASN A 277 16.79 2.16 -2.84
CA ASN A 277 16.63 2.64 -4.21
C ASN A 277 15.78 1.65 -5.03
N PRO A 278 14.44 1.73 -4.97
CA PRO A 278 13.56 0.83 -5.71
C PRO A 278 13.75 0.92 -7.23
N SER A 279 14.05 2.12 -7.74
CA SER A 279 14.27 2.34 -9.18
C SER A 279 15.47 1.55 -9.69
N GLU A 280 16.60 1.59 -9.00
CA GLU A 280 17.80 0.84 -9.35
C GLU A 280 17.54 -0.67 -9.32
N PHE A 281 16.85 -1.11 -8.30
CA PHE A 281 16.49 -2.50 -8.14
C PHE A 281 15.53 -3.00 -9.24
N MET A 282 14.50 -2.21 -9.60
CA MET A 282 13.54 -2.57 -10.66
C MET A 282 14.14 -2.56 -12.07
N LEU A 283 15.23 -1.85 -12.26
CA LEU A 283 15.98 -1.84 -13.52
C LEU A 283 17.08 -2.90 -13.57
N SER A 284 17.35 -3.60 -12.46
CA SER A 284 18.36 -4.65 -12.40
C SER A 284 17.98 -5.82 -13.31
N GLY A 285 18.95 -6.30 -14.11
CA GLY A 285 18.73 -7.41 -15.05
C GLY A 285 18.01 -7.03 -16.35
N ARG A 286 17.75 -5.75 -16.60
CA ARG A 286 17.18 -5.27 -17.87
C ARG A 286 18.13 -5.61 -19.04
N PRO A 287 17.62 -6.20 -20.14
CA PRO A 287 18.43 -6.44 -21.32
C PRO A 287 18.76 -5.12 -22.03
N GLU A 288 20.00 -4.93 -22.40
CA GLU A 288 20.43 -3.78 -23.20
C GLU A 288 20.24 -4.02 -24.70
N GLY A 289 19.89 -2.98 -25.44
CA GLY A 289 19.80 -3.01 -26.90
C GLY A 289 18.69 -3.95 -27.43
N THR A 290 17.71 -4.30 -26.62
CA THR A 290 16.62 -5.21 -27.01
C THR A 290 15.37 -4.43 -27.40
N ALA A 291 14.79 -4.76 -28.56
CA ALA A 291 13.54 -4.15 -28.99
C ALA A 291 12.38 -4.57 -28.07
N GLY A 292 11.49 -3.63 -27.77
CA GLY A 292 10.34 -3.86 -26.91
C GLY A 292 10.59 -3.58 -25.43
N SER A 293 11.79 -3.20 -25.00
CA SER A 293 12.12 -2.78 -23.63
C SER A 293 12.32 -1.27 -23.56
N VAL A 294 11.59 -0.59 -22.68
CA VAL A 294 11.64 0.87 -22.48
C VAL A 294 11.56 1.18 -20.99
N VAL A 295 12.31 2.19 -20.54
CA VAL A 295 12.21 2.67 -19.15
C VAL A 295 11.16 3.76 -19.04
N ALA A 296 10.23 3.56 -18.13
CA ALA A 296 9.25 4.56 -17.71
C ALA A 296 9.60 5.11 -16.33
N CYS A 297 9.02 6.27 -16.00
CA CYS A 297 8.97 6.78 -14.63
C CYS A 297 7.52 6.97 -14.19
N ALA A 298 7.08 6.19 -13.25
CA ALA A 298 5.80 6.35 -12.55
C ALA A 298 5.99 7.16 -11.25
N MET A 299 4.92 7.82 -10.80
CA MET A 299 4.87 8.40 -9.46
C MET A 299 3.98 7.57 -8.56
N GLU A 300 4.54 7.03 -7.52
CA GLU A 300 3.79 6.45 -6.43
C GLU A 300 3.81 7.42 -5.25
N GLY A 301 2.72 8.17 -5.15
CA GLY A 301 2.64 9.27 -4.21
C GLY A 301 3.60 10.40 -4.52
N THR A 302 4.59 10.62 -3.66
CA THR A 302 5.65 11.61 -3.87
C THR A 302 6.93 11.00 -4.43
N ARG A 303 7.00 9.67 -4.59
CA ARG A 303 8.20 8.95 -4.97
C ARG A 303 8.22 8.62 -6.47
N PRO A 304 9.20 9.11 -7.23
CA PRO A 304 9.41 8.65 -8.59
C PRO A 304 9.97 7.21 -8.56
N LEU A 305 9.38 6.33 -9.35
CA LEU A 305 9.80 4.94 -9.53
C LEU A 305 10.11 4.70 -10.99
N MET A 306 11.35 4.34 -11.27
CA MET A 306 11.74 3.86 -12.58
C MET A 306 11.39 2.39 -12.72
N LEU A 307 10.82 2.03 -13.86
CA LEU A 307 10.45 0.67 -14.15
C LEU A 307 10.61 0.34 -15.62
N GLU A 308 10.85 -0.92 -15.92
CA GLU A 308 10.88 -1.39 -17.28
C GLU A 308 9.49 -1.74 -17.78
N VAL A 309 9.12 -1.19 -18.93
CA VAL A 309 7.94 -1.55 -19.71
C VAL A 309 8.38 -2.44 -20.85
N GLN A 310 7.89 -3.65 -20.89
CA GLN A 310 8.17 -4.63 -21.92
C GLN A 310 6.95 -4.82 -22.83
N ALA A 311 7.15 -4.85 -24.14
CA ALA A 311 6.15 -5.20 -25.12
C ALA A 311 6.67 -6.24 -26.09
N LEU A 312 5.89 -7.28 -26.34
CA LEU A 312 6.12 -8.25 -27.40
C LEU A 312 4.95 -8.16 -28.38
N VAL A 313 5.25 -7.81 -29.62
CA VAL A 313 4.28 -7.74 -30.71
C VAL A 313 4.72 -8.68 -31.81
N CYS A 314 3.87 -9.65 -32.15
CA CYS A 314 4.13 -10.64 -33.20
C CYS A 314 2.88 -10.87 -34.04
N GLN A 315 3.07 -11.36 -35.27
CA GLN A 315 1.93 -11.70 -36.13
C GLN A 315 1.10 -12.82 -35.46
N THR A 316 -0.23 -12.64 -35.45
CA THR A 316 -1.11 -13.66 -34.92
C THR A 316 -1.31 -14.80 -35.92
N ASN A 317 -1.33 -16.03 -35.41
CA ASN A 317 -1.73 -17.21 -36.16
C ASN A 317 -3.20 -17.59 -35.87
N PHE A 318 -3.93 -16.76 -35.13
CA PHE A 318 -5.30 -16.98 -34.73
C PHE A 318 -6.26 -16.01 -35.46
N GLN A 319 -7.52 -16.37 -35.53
CA GLN A 319 -8.55 -15.49 -36.09
C GLN A 319 -8.75 -14.22 -35.24
N ILE A 320 -8.56 -14.32 -33.93
CA ILE A 320 -8.67 -13.21 -32.98
C ILE A 320 -7.30 -13.00 -32.34
N PRO A 321 -6.68 -11.82 -32.49
CA PRO A 321 -5.42 -11.50 -31.87
C PRO A 321 -5.48 -11.56 -30.33
N ARG A 322 -4.46 -12.13 -29.74
CA ARG A 322 -4.32 -12.19 -28.27
C ARG A 322 -3.73 -10.90 -27.77
N ARG A 323 -4.31 -10.38 -26.70
CA ARG A 323 -3.80 -9.20 -26.03
C ARG A 323 -3.73 -9.47 -24.55
N THR A 324 -2.59 -9.17 -23.95
CA THR A 324 -2.35 -9.40 -22.51
C THR A 324 -1.65 -8.20 -21.92
N ALA A 325 -2.09 -7.79 -20.74
CA ALA A 325 -1.47 -6.73 -19.96
C ALA A 325 -1.20 -7.26 -18.56
N ALA A 326 0.06 -7.27 -18.16
CA ALA A 326 0.49 -7.60 -16.81
C ALA A 326 1.07 -6.34 -16.14
N GLY A 327 0.60 -6.02 -14.95
CA GLY A 327 1.03 -4.84 -14.19
C GLY A 327 0.34 -3.53 -14.57
N THR A 328 -0.50 -3.47 -15.62
CA THR A 328 -1.26 -2.29 -16.03
C THR A 328 -2.67 -2.64 -16.46
N ASP A 329 -3.52 -1.63 -16.69
CA ASP A 329 -4.91 -1.83 -17.08
C ASP A 329 -5.03 -2.35 -18.52
N TYR A 330 -5.71 -3.46 -18.68
CA TYR A 330 -5.92 -4.13 -19.97
C TYR A 330 -6.70 -3.24 -20.96
N ASN A 331 -7.72 -2.52 -20.50
CA ASN A 331 -8.52 -1.66 -21.37
C ASN A 331 -7.70 -0.46 -21.85
N ARG A 332 -6.85 0.10 -20.97
CA ARG A 332 -5.93 1.18 -21.33
C ARG A 332 -4.98 0.75 -22.43
N VAL A 333 -4.38 -0.42 -22.32
CA VAL A 333 -3.51 -0.98 -23.36
C VAL A 333 -4.24 -1.12 -24.69
N ASN A 334 -5.46 -1.63 -24.70
CA ASN A 334 -6.24 -1.75 -25.93
C ASN A 334 -6.54 -0.39 -26.58
N LEU A 335 -6.82 0.65 -25.78
CA LEU A 335 -7.00 2.00 -26.30
C LEU A 335 -5.73 2.54 -26.94
N LEU A 336 -4.56 2.33 -26.31
CA LEU A 336 -3.27 2.75 -26.86
C LEU A 336 -2.93 2.03 -28.18
N LEU A 337 -3.20 0.72 -28.28
CA LEU A 337 -3.04 -0.04 -29.51
C LEU A 337 -3.93 0.51 -30.63
N ALA A 338 -5.20 0.85 -30.34
CA ALA A 338 -6.11 1.45 -31.31
C ALA A 338 -5.64 2.84 -31.77
N VAL A 339 -5.07 3.65 -30.87
CA VAL A 339 -4.46 4.95 -31.22
C VAL A 339 -3.30 4.75 -32.19
N LEU A 340 -2.39 3.81 -31.91
CA LEU A 340 -1.24 3.51 -32.78
C LEU A 340 -1.69 3.03 -34.16
N GLU A 341 -2.68 2.19 -34.21
CA GLU A 341 -3.25 1.70 -35.45
C GLU A 341 -3.84 2.84 -36.30
N LYS A 342 -4.67 3.69 -35.66
CA LYS A 342 -5.37 4.77 -36.37
C LYS A 342 -4.45 5.93 -36.74
N ARG A 343 -3.45 6.30 -35.91
CA ARG A 343 -2.63 7.49 -36.08
C ARG A 343 -1.32 7.23 -36.81
N LEU A 344 -0.75 6.03 -36.65
CA LEU A 344 0.52 5.66 -37.29
C LEU A 344 0.34 4.65 -38.43
N GLY A 345 -0.86 4.12 -38.63
CA GLY A 345 -1.13 3.11 -39.66
C GLY A 345 -0.46 1.75 -39.37
N LEU A 346 -0.11 1.48 -38.11
CA LEU A 346 0.47 0.19 -37.73
C LEU A 346 -0.61 -0.91 -37.82
N LYS A 347 -0.29 -2.03 -38.46
CA LYS A 347 -1.25 -3.13 -38.68
C LYS A 347 -1.36 -4.04 -37.45
N LEU A 348 -1.74 -3.45 -36.28
CA LEU A 348 -1.81 -4.17 -35.01
C LEU A 348 -3.05 -5.06 -34.87
N ALA A 349 -4.08 -4.86 -35.70
CA ALA A 349 -5.24 -5.74 -35.76
C ALA A 349 -4.91 -7.19 -36.17
N GLY A 350 -3.78 -7.40 -36.85
CA GLY A 350 -3.26 -8.72 -37.21
C GLY A 350 -2.12 -9.22 -36.31
N CYS A 351 -1.92 -8.59 -35.15
CA CYS A 351 -0.80 -8.92 -34.25
C CYS A 351 -1.28 -9.29 -32.86
N ASP A 352 -0.68 -10.31 -32.27
CA ASP A 352 -0.71 -10.53 -30.84
C ASP A 352 0.14 -9.48 -30.14
N ALA A 353 -0.30 -8.98 -28.97
CA ALA A 353 0.40 -7.97 -28.20
C ALA A 353 0.40 -8.34 -26.72
N TYR A 354 1.59 -8.45 -26.16
CA TYR A 354 1.83 -8.78 -24.76
C TYR A 354 2.59 -7.62 -24.12
N ILE A 355 2.00 -7.00 -23.10
CA ILE A 355 2.60 -5.90 -22.36
C ILE A 355 2.83 -6.35 -20.92
N ASN A 356 4.03 -6.08 -20.40
CA ASN A 356 4.40 -6.41 -19.03
C ASN A 356 5.14 -5.24 -18.38
N LEU A 357 4.74 -4.88 -17.17
CA LEU A 357 5.55 -4.03 -16.30
C LEU A 357 6.45 -4.95 -15.46
N ALA A 358 7.75 -4.80 -15.62
CA ALA A 358 8.72 -5.60 -14.88
C ALA A 358 8.62 -5.33 -13.37
N GLY A 359 8.96 -6.35 -12.55
CA GLY A 359 8.96 -6.20 -11.09
C GLY A 359 7.65 -6.58 -10.41
N GLY A 360 6.62 -7.03 -11.14
CA GLY A 360 5.36 -7.52 -10.54
C GLY A 360 4.49 -6.44 -9.90
N MET A 361 4.77 -5.16 -10.17
CA MET A 361 3.96 -4.02 -9.71
C MET A 361 2.71 -3.85 -10.56
N ARG A 362 1.65 -3.33 -9.94
CA ARG A 362 0.46 -2.86 -10.65
C ARG A 362 0.39 -1.34 -10.60
N LEU A 363 0.47 -0.72 -11.76
CA LEU A 363 0.44 0.73 -11.92
C LEU A 363 -0.68 1.13 -12.89
N ASN A 364 -1.51 2.07 -12.45
CA ASN A 364 -2.60 2.61 -13.25
C ASN A 364 -2.38 4.12 -13.52
N GLU A 365 -1.13 4.56 -13.47
CA GLU A 365 -0.79 5.95 -13.71
C GLU A 365 -0.71 6.26 -15.21
N PRO A 366 -1.48 7.25 -15.74
CA PRO A 366 -1.45 7.59 -17.16
C PRO A 366 -0.07 8.02 -17.69
N ALA A 367 0.84 8.47 -16.82
CA ALA A 367 2.17 8.87 -17.21
C ALA A 367 3.01 7.76 -17.87
N ILE A 368 2.66 6.48 -17.68
CA ILE A 368 3.35 5.35 -18.31
C ILE A 368 2.88 5.07 -19.74
N ASP A 369 1.79 5.69 -20.21
CA ASP A 369 1.22 5.44 -21.54
C ASP A 369 2.23 5.61 -22.65
N LEU A 370 3.02 6.72 -22.60
CA LEU A 370 3.99 7.02 -23.63
C LEU A 370 5.10 5.98 -23.71
N ALA A 371 5.50 5.40 -22.57
CA ALA A 371 6.45 4.31 -22.50
C ALA A 371 5.86 2.99 -23.05
N ILE A 372 4.57 2.71 -22.75
CA ILE A 372 3.87 1.55 -23.35
C ILE A 372 3.82 1.69 -24.87
N VAL A 373 3.45 2.87 -25.36
CA VAL A 373 3.45 3.19 -26.79
C VAL A 373 4.83 3.02 -27.40
N ALA A 374 5.87 3.51 -26.74
CA ALA A 374 7.26 3.37 -27.17
C ALA A 374 7.70 1.90 -27.25
N ALA A 375 7.38 1.09 -26.22
CA ALA A 375 7.69 -0.33 -26.18
C ALA A 375 6.99 -1.10 -27.31
N VAL A 376 5.70 -0.80 -27.57
CA VAL A 376 4.94 -1.38 -28.68
C VAL A 376 5.54 -1.02 -30.04
N ILE A 377 5.88 0.26 -30.27
CA ILE A 377 6.53 0.71 -31.52
C ILE A 377 7.88 0.02 -31.68
N SER A 378 8.70 0.02 -30.64
CA SER A 378 10.03 -0.61 -30.61
C SER A 378 9.94 -2.09 -30.98
N SER A 379 9.03 -2.84 -30.34
CA SER A 379 8.80 -4.26 -30.64
C SER A 379 8.29 -4.48 -32.06
N TYR A 380 7.28 -3.70 -32.51
CA TYR A 380 6.68 -3.84 -33.84
C TYR A 380 7.70 -3.54 -34.97
N ARG A 381 8.60 -2.57 -34.77
CA ARG A 381 9.62 -2.15 -35.73
C ARG A 381 10.95 -2.91 -35.57
N ASN A 382 11.08 -3.72 -34.53
CA ASN A 382 12.33 -4.35 -34.12
C ASN A 382 13.48 -3.34 -34.00
N ALA A 383 13.17 -2.17 -33.43
CA ALA A 383 14.09 -1.05 -33.22
C ALA A 383 14.25 -0.82 -31.72
N ALA A 384 15.43 -1.09 -31.17
CA ALA A 384 15.70 -0.88 -29.76
C ALA A 384 15.70 0.61 -29.40
N VAL A 385 15.13 0.94 -28.24
CA VAL A 385 15.31 2.25 -27.61
C VAL A 385 16.61 2.21 -26.80
N GLU A 386 17.42 3.27 -26.89
CA GLU A 386 18.70 3.32 -26.17
C GLU A 386 18.49 3.13 -24.66
N SER A 387 19.40 2.37 -24.04
CA SER A 387 19.27 1.94 -22.63
C SER A 387 19.30 3.08 -21.62
N ASP A 388 19.87 4.23 -22.00
CA ASP A 388 19.97 5.45 -21.21
C ASP A 388 18.82 6.44 -21.49
N THR A 389 17.76 5.99 -22.17
CA THR A 389 16.55 6.79 -22.46
C THR A 389 15.41 6.41 -21.52
N MET A 390 14.82 7.43 -20.90
CA MET A 390 13.60 7.31 -20.07
C MET A 390 12.44 8.04 -20.75
N ILE A 391 11.24 7.46 -20.72
CA ILE A 391 10.06 7.97 -21.42
C ILE A 391 8.88 8.04 -20.47
N PHE A 392 8.18 9.18 -20.43
CA PHE A 392 6.90 9.29 -19.72
C PHE A 392 5.97 10.32 -20.38
N GLY A 393 4.67 10.13 -20.22
CA GLY A 393 3.62 11.03 -20.69
C GLY A 393 2.28 10.32 -20.80
N GLU A 394 1.18 11.06 -20.71
CA GLU A 394 -0.15 10.54 -20.98
C GLU A 394 -0.44 10.65 -22.47
N VAL A 395 -1.09 9.62 -23.04
CA VAL A 395 -1.49 9.60 -24.45
C VAL A 395 -2.99 9.68 -24.58
N GLY A 396 -3.49 10.72 -25.27
CA GLY A 396 -4.89 10.89 -25.57
C GLY A 396 -5.36 10.09 -26.81
N LEU A 397 -6.66 9.96 -26.99
CA LEU A 397 -7.28 9.18 -28.09
C LEU A 397 -7.02 9.77 -29.47
N THR A 398 -6.68 11.07 -29.56
CA THR A 398 -6.31 11.69 -30.82
C THR A 398 -4.82 11.53 -31.15
N GLY A 399 -4.06 10.85 -30.25
CA GLY A 399 -2.63 10.63 -30.41
C GLY A 399 -1.77 11.78 -29.86
N GLU A 400 -2.39 12.76 -29.20
CA GLU A 400 -1.68 13.85 -28.52
C GLU A 400 -1.01 13.34 -27.23
N VAL A 401 0.12 13.96 -26.87
CA VAL A 401 0.82 13.70 -25.61
C VAL A 401 0.53 14.83 -24.62
N ARG A 402 -0.07 14.46 -23.50
CA ARG A 402 -0.56 15.37 -22.48
C ARG A 402 0.43 15.51 -21.32
N ALA A 403 0.39 16.69 -20.68
CA ALA A 403 1.18 16.96 -19.50
C ALA A 403 0.82 16.00 -18.34
N VAL A 404 1.85 15.64 -17.59
CA VAL A 404 1.73 14.84 -16.36
C VAL A 404 2.23 15.63 -15.17
N SER A 405 1.80 15.23 -13.98
CA SER A 405 2.23 15.84 -12.73
C SER A 405 3.69 15.52 -12.42
N GLN A 406 4.34 16.40 -11.64
CA GLN A 406 5.67 16.17 -11.06
C GLN A 406 6.76 15.83 -12.12
N ALA A 407 6.66 16.37 -13.33
CA ALA A 407 7.58 16.09 -14.43
C ALA A 407 9.05 16.38 -14.07
N GLU A 408 9.31 17.48 -13.34
CA GLU A 408 10.66 17.82 -12.90
C GLU A 408 11.27 16.77 -11.96
N GLN A 409 10.46 16.23 -11.05
CA GLN A 409 10.91 15.18 -10.12
C GLN A 409 11.30 13.89 -10.86
N ARG A 410 10.51 13.50 -11.88
CA ARG A 410 10.80 12.34 -12.73
C ARG A 410 12.11 12.52 -13.49
N VAL A 411 12.34 13.71 -14.06
CA VAL A 411 13.58 14.03 -14.78
C VAL A 411 14.79 14.02 -13.83
N ARG A 412 14.66 14.59 -12.63
CA ARG A 412 15.73 14.57 -11.62
C ARG A 412 16.09 13.15 -11.18
N GLU A 413 15.12 12.29 -11.03
CA GLU A 413 15.39 10.88 -10.68
C GLU A 413 16.10 10.16 -11.83
N ALA A 414 15.71 10.43 -13.09
CA ALA A 414 16.41 9.92 -14.26
C ALA A 414 17.88 10.39 -14.31
N GLU A 415 18.11 11.68 -14.09
CA GLU A 415 19.46 12.25 -14.04
C GLU A 415 20.31 11.61 -12.93
N LYS A 416 19.74 11.44 -11.74
CA LYS A 416 20.40 10.80 -10.60
C LYS A 416 20.80 9.34 -10.87
N LEU A 417 20.00 8.62 -11.66
CA LEU A 417 20.26 7.23 -12.05
C LEU A 417 21.13 7.11 -13.32
N GLY A 418 21.63 8.23 -13.85
CA GLY A 418 22.58 8.24 -14.97
C GLY A 418 21.95 8.16 -16.36
N PHE A 419 20.64 8.37 -16.50
CA PHE A 419 19.97 8.46 -17.80
C PHE A 419 20.45 9.72 -18.54
N LYS A 420 20.67 9.60 -19.84
CA LYS A 420 21.16 10.71 -20.68
C LYS A 420 20.04 11.38 -21.47
N VAL A 421 18.97 10.67 -21.77
CA VAL A 421 17.85 11.17 -22.57
C VAL A 421 16.54 10.97 -21.81
N CYS A 422 15.68 11.99 -21.89
CA CYS A 422 14.35 11.94 -21.29
C CYS A 422 13.30 12.46 -22.28
N CYS A 423 12.43 11.59 -22.79
CA CYS A 423 11.30 11.95 -23.63
C CYS A 423 10.08 12.26 -22.77
N ILE A 424 9.62 13.51 -22.82
CA ILE A 424 8.53 14.00 -21.97
C ILE A 424 7.46 14.75 -22.81
N PRO A 425 6.26 14.98 -22.28
CA PRO A 425 5.29 15.83 -22.96
C PRO A 425 5.86 17.24 -23.25
N GLN A 426 5.68 17.74 -24.45
CA GLN A 426 6.12 19.11 -24.84
C GLN A 426 5.58 20.17 -23.88
N SER A 427 4.36 20.01 -23.39
CA SER A 427 3.72 20.91 -22.43
C SER A 427 4.39 20.92 -21.05
N ASN A 428 5.14 19.89 -20.68
CA ASN A 428 5.92 19.85 -19.45
C ASN A 428 7.29 20.53 -19.54
N MET A 429 7.81 20.79 -20.74
CA MET A 429 9.14 21.37 -20.96
C MET A 429 9.37 22.68 -20.19
N LYS A 430 8.33 23.51 -20.06
CA LYS A 430 8.39 24.78 -19.34
C LYS A 430 8.60 24.66 -17.82
N TYR A 431 8.35 23.48 -17.26
CA TYR A 431 8.49 23.20 -15.84
C TYR A 431 9.83 22.56 -15.48
N ILE A 432 10.64 22.18 -16.46
CA ILE A 432 11.93 21.53 -16.23
C ILE A 432 12.99 22.62 -16.06
N ARG A 433 13.49 22.78 -14.86
CA ARG A 433 14.52 23.77 -14.49
C ARG A 433 15.93 23.18 -14.56
N SER A 434 16.09 21.90 -14.23
CA SER A 434 17.38 21.20 -14.30
C SER A 434 17.62 20.69 -15.73
N LYS A 435 18.70 21.11 -16.38
CA LYS A 435 19.08 20.69 -17.72
C LYS A 435 20.57 20.32 -17.82
N ALA A 436 21.27 20.22 -16.69
CA ALA A 436 22.71 20.18 -16.68
C ALA A 436 23.34 18.85 -17.13
N GLY A 437 22.65 17.72 -16.89
CA GLY A 437 23.20 16.38 -17.14
C GLY A 437 22.37 15.49 -18.06
N ILE A 438 21.11 15.87 -18.40
CA ILE A 438 20.20 15.04 -19.18
C ILE A 438 19.58 15.82 -20.35
N ARG A 439 19.57 15.21 -21.53
CA ARG A 439 18.91 15.78 -22.72
C ARG A 439 17.41 15.52 -22.63
N VAL A 440 16.62 16.59 -22.49
CA VAL A 440 15.15 16.50 -22.42
C VAL A 440 14.55 16.80 -23.80
N ILE A 441 13.73 15.88 -24.30
CA ILE A 441 13.08 15.94 -25.60
C ILE A 441 11.57 16.07 -25.40
N GLY A 442 10.99 17.13 -25.96
CA GLY A 442 9.54 17.35 -25.91
C GLY A 442 8.80 16.56 -27.00
N ILE A 443 7.81 15.78 -26.62
CA ILE A 443 6.97 14.98 -27.51
C ILE A 443 5.56 15.58 -27.51
N ARG A 444 5.05 15.95 -28.70
CA ARG A 444 3.70 16.54 -28.90
C ARG A 444 2.64 15.47 -29.13
N ASN A 445 3.02 14.43 -29.86
CA ASN A 445 2.09 13.37 -30.29
C ASN A 445 2.84 12.04 -30.52
N VAL A 446 2.10 10.96 -30.74
CA VAL A 446 2.66 9.62 -30.94
C VAL A 446 3.53 9.50 -32.19
N LYS A 447 3.34 10.41 -33.19
CA LYS A 447 4.18 10.43 -34.40
C LYS A 447 5.59 10.96 -34.07
N ASP A 448 5.69 12.02 -33.28
CA ASP A 448 6.98 12.55 -32.81
C ASP A 448 7.79 11.45 -32.11
N LEU A 449 7.13 10.64 -31.26
CA LEU A 449 7.75 9.51 -30.57
C LEU A 449 8.17 8.40 -31.54
N TYR A 450 7.33 8.10 -32.53
CA TYR A 450 7.64 7.12 -33.56
C TYR A 450 8.90 7.53 -34.35
N ASP A 451 8.94 8.79 -34.80
CA ASP A 451 10.09 9.34 -35.55
C ASP A 451 11.36 9.29 -34.70
N PHE A 452 11.26 9.64 -33.40
CA PHE A 452 12.37 9.52 -32.46
C PHE A 452 12.91 8.09 -32.35
N ILE A 453 12.03 7.10 -32.18
CA ILE A 453 12.45 5.68 -32.04
C ILE A 453 13.08 5.16 -33.33
N CYS A 454 12.55 5.55 -34.49
CA CYS A 454 13.03 5.04 -35.78
C CYS A 454 14.26 5.76 -36.32
N THR A 455 14.48 7.05 -36.00
CA THR A 455 15.50 7.90 -36.62
C THR A 455 16.44 8.59 -35.62
N GLY A 456 16.17 8.50 -34.32
CA GLY A 456 16.89 9.23 -33.26
C GLY A 456 16.58 10.75 -33.22
N ARG A 457 15.63 11.23 -34.03
CA ARG A 457 15.25 12.64 -34.13
C ARG A 457 13.75 12.82 -34.06
N VAL A 458 13.31 13.93 -33.49
CA VAL A 458 11.94 14.39 -33.56
C VAL A 458 11.80 15.33 -34.75
N SER A 459 10.75 15.13 -35.56
CA SER A 459 10.46 16.03 -36.67
C SER A 459 10.13 17.44 -36.13
N GLU A 460 10.74 18.50 -36.73
CA GLU A 460 10.50 19.89 -36.32
C GLU A 460 9.05 20.36 -36.51
#